data_085ec336e8c3501ed63a4f1636d71525
#
_entry.id   085ec336e8c3501ed63a4f1636d71525
#
_cell.length_a   1.000
_cell.length_b   1.000
_cell.length_c   1.000
_cell.angle_alpha   90.00
_cell.angle_beta   90.00
_cell.angle_gamma   90.00
#
_symmetry.space_group_name_H-M   'P 1'
#
loop_
_entity.id
_entity.type
_entity.pdbx_description
1 polymer ?
#
loop_
_entity_poly.entity_id
_entity_poly.type
_entity_poly.pdbx_seq_one_letter_code
_entity_poly.pdbx_strand_id
1 'polypeptide(L)'
;MGLSVGIVGLPNVGKSTTFNALTKAQNAESANYPFCTIEPNKAIVPVPDKRLNELAKIVNPNKIQYSTIEFVDIAGLVKGASSGEGLGNKFLSNIRETELILHIVRCFEDENITHVEGSVDPVRDIEIIQTELILADIEQLNKKIEKLTREAKANAKGAKEALEIANLLLAHLNDGKSASSFEQRDSEAFLALNKELRLLSAKEVVYGANVDEEGLSEDNKFVKALKEYAKASDHEVIKLCAKVEEELIGLSDEEAHEFLASLGTNESGLEKIIKTSFAKLNLISYFTAGVVEVRAWTITNGWKAPKAASVIHNDFERGFIRAEVISYDDYIAHGGENGAKEAGKMRLEGKDYVVQDGDVMHFRFNV
;
A
#
# COMPACT_ATOMS: atom_id res chain seq x y z
N MET A 1 2.14 -13.28 5.52
CA MET A 1 2.23 -11.95 6.12
C MET A 1 1.36 -11.05 5.26
N GLY A 2 0.46 -10.27 5.89
CA GLY A 2 -0.33 -9.26 5.17
C GLY A 2 0.61 -8.19 4.63
N LEU A 3 0.33 -7.69 3.43
CA LEU A 3 1.04 -6.58 2.85
C LEU A 3 0.61 -5.30 3.58
N SER A 4 1.56 -4.54 4.11
CA SER A 4 1.29 -3.38 4.96
C SER A 4 1.95 -2.10 4.45
N VAL A 5 1.34 -0.97 4.77
CA VAL A 5 1.77 0.39 4.44
C VAL A 5 2.27 1.07 5.70
N GLY A 6 3.54 1.48 5.72
CA GLY A 6 4.09 2.27 6.82
C GLY A 6 3.82 3.76 6.64
N ILE A 7 3.15 4.38 7.60
CA ILE A 7 2.93 5.83 7.57
C ILE A 7 4.12 6.52 8.24
N VAL A 8 4.83 7.34 7.48
CA VAL A 8 5.99 8.11 7.95
C VAL A 8 5.78 9.61 7.74
N GLY A 9 6.54 10.41 8.42
CA GLY A 9 6.54 11.87 8.29
C GLY A 9 7.22 12.52 9.48
N LEU A 10 7.67 13.75 9.32
CA LEU A 10 8.24 14.56 10.41
C LEU A 10 7.16 14.84 11.48
N PRO A 11 7.54 15.28 12.68
CA PRO A 11 6.58 15.72 13.68
C PRO A 11 5.70 16.89 13.16
N ASN A 12 4.43 16.91 13.58
CA ASN A 12 3.47 17.98 13.29
C ASN A 12 3.10 18.18 11.81
N VAL A 13 3.26 17.14 10.98
CA VAL A 13 2.84 17.18 9.56
C VAL A 13 1.42 16.65 9.32
N GLY A 14 0.72 16.20 10.37
CA GLY A 14 -0.62 15.60 10.27
C GLY A 14 -0.63 14.07 10.21
N LYS A 15 0.51 13.41 10.43
CA LYS A 15 0.62 11.95 10.41
C LYS A 15 -0.36 11.25 11.36
N SER A 16 -0.39 11.64 12.64
CA SER A 16 -1.29 11.05 13.65
C SER A 16 -2.76 11.34 13.35
N THR A 17 -3.08 12.51 12.81
CA THR A 17 -4.45 12.86 12.39
C THR A 17 -4.90 11.95 11.24
N THR A 18 -4.03 11.74 10.24
CA THR A 18 -4.30 10.81 9.13
C THR A 18 -4.49 9.38 9.64
N PHE A 19 -3.64 8.91 10.56
CA PHE A 19 -3.78 7.58 11.15
C PHE A 19 -5.06 7.44 11.97
N ASN A 20 -5.45 8.47 12.72
CA ASN A 20 -6.71 8.50 13.47
C ASN A 20 -7.92 8.41 12.53
N ALA A 21 -7.89 9.10 11.40
CA ALA A 21 -8.94 9.00 10.38
C ALA A 21 -9.05 7.55 9.84
N LEU A 22 -7.93 6.89 9.52
CA LEU A 22 -7.91 5.47 9.14
C LEU A 22 -8.47 4.56 10.23
N THR A 23 -8.09 4.76 11.48
CA THR A 23 -8.57 3.96 12.62
C THR A 23 -10.07 4.14 12.86
N LYS A 24 -10.58 5.36 12.71
CA LYS A 24 -12.01 5.63 12.80
C LYS A 24 -12.79 4.98 11.67
N ALA A 25 -12.27 5.03 10.43
CA ALA A 25 -12.85 4.32 9.28
C ALA A 25 -12.90 2.80 9.52
N GLN A 26 -11.85 2.20 10.09
CA GLN A 26 -11.86 0.80 10.53
C GLN A 26 -12.99 0.53 11.54
N ASN A 27 -13.15 1.39 12.53
CA ASN A 27 -14.15 1.20 13.59
C ASN A 27 -15.59 1.34 13.09
N ALA A 28 -15.85 2.24 12.13
CA ALA A 28 -17.16 2.38 11.49
C ALA A 28 -17.57 1.08 10.77
N GLU A 29 -16.62 0.36 10.18
CA GLU A 29 -16.84 -0.90 9.48
C GLU A 29 -16.65 -2.15 10.37
N SER A 30 -16.28 -2.00 11.66
CA SER A 30 -15.90 -3.11 12.56
C SER A 30 -17.00 -4.15 12.74
N ALA A 31 -18.28 -3.77 12.61
CA ALA A 31 -19.42 -4.70 12.65
C ALA A 31 -19.35 -5.77 11.53
N ASN A 32 -18.65 -5.48 10.44
CA ASN A 32 -18.46 -6.36 9.29
C ASN A 32 -17.23 -7.27 9.42
N TYR A 33 -16.27 -6.98 10.34
CA TYR A 33 -15.00 -7.69 10.49
C TYR A 33 -14.78 -8.22 11.91
N PRO A 34 -15.38 -9.38 12.29
CA PRO A 34 -15.40 -9.86 13.69
C PRO A 34 -14.05 -10.32 14.27
N PHE A 35 -12.96 -10.29 13.51
CA PHE A 35 -11.63 -10.76 13.92
C PHE A 35 -10.53 -9.69 13.86
N CYS A 36 -10.86 -8.41 13.70
CA CYS A 36 -9.86 -7.37 13.76
C CYS A 36 -9.45 -7.11 15.21
N THR A 37 -8.30 -7.62 15.62
CA THR A 37 -7.66 -7.21 16.86
C THR A 37 -7.19 -5.76 16.70
N ILE A 38 -7.64 -4.86 17.55
CA ILE A 38 -7.18 -3.46 17.55
C ILE A 38 -5.77 -3.45 18.16
N GLU A 39 -4.76 -3.30 17.32
CA GLU A 39 -3.40 -3.02 17.77
C GLU A 39 -3.15 -1.51 17.79
N PRO A 40 -2.49 -0.95 18.81
CA PRO A 40 -2.40 0.51 19.02
C PRO A 40 -1.81 1.30 17.84
N ASN A 41 -1.01 0.65 16.99
CA ASN A 41 -0.30 1.29 15.87
C ASN A 41 -0.65 0.68 14.52
N LYS A 42 -1.75 -0.06 14.42
CA LYS A 42 -2.20 -0.70 13.17
C LYS A 42 -3.67 -0.41 12.92
N ALA A 43 -3.98 -0.06 11.68
CA ALA A 43 -5.32 0.11 11.18
C ALA A 43 -5.54 -0.80 9.96
N ILE A 44 -6.52 -1.69 10.04
CA ILE A 44 -6.93 -2.54 8.91
C ILE A 44 -8.18 -1.91 8.32
N VAL A 45 -8.05 -1.29 7.15
CA VAL A 45 -9.13 -0.53 6.53
C VAL A 45 -9.67 -1.24 5.30
N PRO A 46 -10.98 -1.15 5.04
CA PRO A 46 -11.55 -1.65 3.79
C PRO A 46 -11.03 -0.85 2.60
N VAL A 47 -10.83 -1.55 1.49
CA VAL A 47 -10.53 -0.93 0.19
C VAL A 47 -11.85 -0.61 -0.50
N PRO A 48 -12.19 0.68 -0.71
CA PRO A 48 -13.44 1.05 -1.36
C PRO A 48 -13.52 0.48 -2.77
N ASP A 49 -14.55 -0.33 -3.03
CA ASP A 49 -14.79 -0.95 -4.35
C ASP A 49 -16.29 -0.95 -4.68
N LYS A 50 -16.69 -0.06 -5.58
CA LYS A 50 -18.08 0.10 -5.99
C LYS A 50 -18.65 -1.17 -6.66
N ARG A 51 -17.78 -2.01 -7.22
CA ARG A 51 -18.18 -3.26 -7.88
C ARG A 51 -18.88 -4.24 -6.92
N LEU A 52 -18.43 -4.28 -5.64
CA LEU A 52 -19.09 -5.11 -4.62
C LEU A 52 -20.54 -4.70 -4.38
N ASN A 53 -20.81 -3.39 -4.35
CA ASN A 53 -22.16 -2.88 -4.15
C ASN A 53 -23.07 -3.23 -5.32
N GLU A 54 -22.57 -3.18 -6.55
CA GLU A 54 -23.34 -3.58 -7.74
C GLU A 54 -23.61 -5.09 -7.76
N LEU A 55 -22.64 -5.92 -7.40
CA LEU A 55 -22.85 -7.37 -7.24
C LEU A 55 -23.90 -7.65 -6.15
N ALA A 56 -23.85 -6.92 -5.03
CA ALA A 56 -24.78 -7.07 -3.93
C ALA A 56 -26.23 -6.73 -4.33
N LYS A 57 -26.45 -5.74 -5.19
CA LYS A 57 -27.80 -5.43 -5.73
C LYS A 57 -28.41 -6.58 -6.50
N ILE A 58 -27.59 -7.39 -7.19
CA ILE A 58 -28.05 -8.55 -7.96
C ILE A 58 -28.37 -9.75 -7.05
N VAL A 59 -27.45 -10.04 -6.11
CA VAL A 59 -27.49 -11.26 -5.29
C VAL A 59 -28.30 -11.10 -4.02
N ASN A 60 -28.47 -9.85 -3.54
CA ASN A 60 -29.10 -9.48 -2.27
C ASN A 60 -28.54 -10.30 -1.08
N PRO A 61 -27.23 -10.17 -0.78
CA PRO A 61 -26.56 -10.99 0.22
C PRO A 61 -26.88 -10.53 1.64
N ASN A 62 -26.70 -11.43 2.61
CA ASN A 62 -26.78 -11.09 4.02
C ASN A 62 -25.63 -10.19 4.49
N LYS A 63 -24.48 -10.25 3.77
CA LYS A 63 -23.25 -9.54 4.15
C LYS A 63 -22.43 -9.17 2.93
N ILE A 64 -21.77 -7.97 3.00
CA ILE A 64 -20.77 -7.53 2.04
C ILE A 64 -19.42 -7.46 2.77
N GLN A 65 -18.36 -8.03 2.15
CA GLN A 65 -17.00 -7.99 2.68
C GLN A 65 -16.02 -7.44 1.66
N TYR A 66 -15.46 -6.29 1.97
CA TYR A 66 -14.42 -5.64 1.14
C TYR A 66 -13.05 -6.29 1.34
N SER A 67 -12.18 -6.14 0.37
CA SER A 67 -10.73 -6.34 0.56
C SER A 67 -10.23 -5.37 1.62
N THR A 68 -9.16 -5.73 2.31
CA THR A 68 -8.57 -4.87 3.34
C THR A 68 -7.09 -4.65 3.10
N ILE A 69 -6.59 -3.51 3.59
CA ILE A 69 -5.18 -3.16 3.60
C ILE A 69 -4.79 -2.70 5.01
N GLU A 70 -3.58 -3.07 5.45
CA GLU A 70 -3.05 -2.71 6.76
C GLU A 70 -2.19 -1.44 6.65
N PHE A 71 -2.47 -0.45 7.49
CA PHE A 71 -1.63 0.72 7.73
C PHE A 71 -0.99 0.64 9.10
N VAL A 72 0.30 0.96 9.18
CA VAL A 72 1.07 0.93 10.42
C VAL A 72 1.55 2.35 10.72
N ASP A 73 1.14 2.92 11.86
CA ASP A 73 1.68 4.20 12.31
C ASP A 73 3.11 4.00 12.83
N ILE A 74 4.04 4.57 12.12
CA ILE A 74 5.46 4.52 12.48
C ILE A 74 5.80 5.83 13.20
N ALA A 75 6.16 5.74 14.47
CA ALA A 75 6.49 6.90 15.30
C ALA A 75 7.48 7.84 14.56
N GLY A 76 7.24 9.16 14.66
CA GLY A 76 7.94 10.15 13.86
C GLY A 76 9.47 10.06 13.94
N LEU A 77 10.10 10.24 12.79
CA LEU A 77 11.56 10.31 12.66
C LEU A 77 12.06 11.62 13.31
N VAL A 78 13.11 11.50 14.10
CA VAL A 78 13.94 12.63 14.52
C VAL A 78 15.26 12.55 13.74
N LYS A 79 15.77 13.66 13.25
CA LYS A 79 17.05 13.76 12.56
C LYS A 79 18.15 13.07 13.38
N GLY A 80 18.96 12.22 12.74
CA GLY A 80 19.98 11.40 13.40
C GLY A 80 19.48 10.04 13.89
N ALA A 81 18.34 9.55 13.40
CA ALA A 81 17.80 8.25 13.77
C ALA A 81 18.68 7.07 13.37
N SER A 82 19.44 7.21 12.29
CA SER A 82 20.38 6.18 11.79
C SER A 82 21.64 6.07 12.66
N SER A 83 22.02 7.14 13.37
CA SER A 83 23.22 7.20 14.24
C SER A 83 22.91 7.09 15.73
N GLY A 84 21.62 7.02 16.13
CA GLY A 84 21.19 7.02 17.52
C GLY A 84 20.87 5.64 18.08
N GLU A 85 21.17 5.43 19.37
CA GLU A 85 20.71 4.26 20.11
C GLU A 85 19.21 4.44 20.49
N GLY A 86 18.39 3.41 20.28
CA GLY A 86 17.02 3.31 20.82
C GLY A 86 15.90 3.64 19.84
N LEU A 87 15.26 4.82 19.94
CA LEU A 87 14.02 5.13 19.19
C LEU A 87 14.19 5.16 17.67
N GLY A 88 15.34 5.63 17.16
CA GLY A 88 15.63 5.65 15.73
C GLY A 88 15.73 4.26 15.12
N ASN A 89 16.41 3.33 15.79
CA ASN A 89 16.51 1.94 15.34
C ASN A 89 15.15 1.24 15.32
N LYS A 90 14.27 1.53 16.28
CA LYS A 90 12.90 1.00 16.29
C LYS A 90 12.06 1.54 15.14
N PHE A 91 12.20 2.84 14.83
CA PHE A 91 11.57 3.47 13.66
C PHE A 91 11.98 2.76 12.35
N LEU A 92 13.28 2.61 12.11
CA LEU A 92 13.81 1.97 10.91
C LEU A 92 13.41 0.49 10.83
N SER A 93 13.35 -0.22 11.97
CA SER A 93 12.87 -1.60 12.03
C SER A 93 11.40 -1.70 11.63
N ASN A 94 10.55 -0.81 12.13
CA ASN A 94 9.14 -0.81 11.78
C ASN A 94 8.91 -0.53 10.27
N ILE A 95 9.65 0.42 9.68
CA ILE A 95 9.60 0.64 8.22
C ILE A 95 10.04 -0.62 7.47
N ARG A 96 11.04 -1.33 7.96
CA ARG A 96 11.56 -2.54 7.31
C ARG A 96 10.51 -3.64 7.20
N GLU A 97 9.58 -3.70 8.14
CA GLU A 97 8.49 -4.69 8.17
C GLU A 97 7.35 -4.38 7.20
N THR A 98 7.23 -3.14 6.72
CA THR A 98 6.21 -2.75 5.74
C THR A 98 6.71 -2.88 4.30
N GLU A 99 5.81 -2.98 3.33
CA GLU A 99 6.14 -3.12 1.91
C GLU A 99 6.09 -1.80 1.15
N LEU A 100 5.25 -0.86 1.58
CA LEU A 100 5.05 0.47 0.98
C LEU A 100 5.21 1.54 2.05
N ILE A 101 5.69 2.70 1.67
CA ILE A 101 5.76 3.89 2.53
C ILE A 101 4.71 4.91 2.08
N LEU A 102 3.81 5.28 2.98
CA LEU A 102 3.00 6.49 2.85
C LEU A 102 3.70 7.62 3.61
N HIS A 103 4.28 8.55 2.88
CA HIS A 103 4.99 9.68 3.46
C HIS A 103 4.08 10.90 3.53
N ILE A 104 3.61 11.23 4.73
CA ILE A 104 2.79 12.43 4.97
C ILE A 104 3.70 13.65 5.04
N VAL A 105 3.41 14.62 4.19
CA VAL A 105 4.18 15.84 4.02
C VAL A 105 3.28 17.04 4.25
N ARG A 106 3.71 17.99 5.09
CA ARG A 106 2.95 19.21 5.35
C ARG A 106 3.04 20.17 4.17
N CYS A 107 1.90 20.55 3.62
CA CYS A 107 1.75 21.45 2.48
C CYS A 107 0.82 22.63 2.79
N PHE A 108 0.80 23.10 4.02
CA PHE A 108 0.02 24.26 4.46
C PHE A 108 0.78 25.05 5.54
N GLU A 109 0.46 26.34 5.67
CA GLU A 109 0.98 27.20 6.73
C GLU A 109 -0.09 27.36 7.82
N ASP A 110 0.30 27.22 9.09
CA ASP A 110 -0.53 27.47 10.26
C ASP A 110 0.39 27.96 11.41
N GLU A 111 0.14 29.19 11.88
CA GLU A 111 0.94 29.82 12.93
C GLU A 111 0.82 29.09 14.30
N ASN A 112 -0.26 28.35 14.52
CA ASN A 112 -0.50 27.61 15.75
C ASN A 112 0.19 26.24 15.77
N ILE A 113 0.69 25.79 14.63
CA ILE A 113 1.36 24.48 14.49
C ILE A 113 2.84 24.69 14.17
N THR A 114 3.69 24.51 15.19
CA THR A 114 5.14 24.66 15.02
C THR A 114 5.69 23.59 14.08
N HIS A 115 6.48 24.01 13.08
CA HIS A 115 7.27 23.10 12.25
C HIS A 115 8.63 22.85 12.88
N VAL A 116 9.10 21.59 12.90
CA VAL A 116 10.38 21.20 13.55
C VAL A 116 11.59 21.88 12.92
N GLU A 117 11.55 22.18 11.63
CA GLU A 117 12.61 22.88 10.89
C GLU A 117 12.34 24.41 10.77
N GLY A 118 11.38 24.96 11.51
CA GLY A 118 11.05 26.38 11.57
C GLY A 118 10.26 26.95 10.40
N SER A 119 10.15 26.24 9.27
CA SER A 119 9.37 26.64 8.08
C SER A 119 8.83 25.43 7.37
N VAL A 120 7.76 25.61 6.58
CA VAL A 120 7.20 24.54 5.74
C VAL A 120 7.99 24.48 4.44
N ASP A 121 8.59 23.33 4.18
CA ASP A 121 9.29 22.99 2.93
C ASP A 121 9.16 21.50 2.66
N PRO A 122 8.22 21.09 1.79
CA PRO A 122 7.93 19.68 1.51
C PRO A 122 9.14 18.91 0.98
N VAL A 123 9.94 19.52 0.12
CA VAL A 123 11.08 18.84 -0.52
C VAL A 123 12.17 18.57 0.52
N ARG A 124 12.55 19.56 1.29
CA ARG A 124 13.49 19.40 2.40
C ARG A 124 13.02 18.32 3.38
N ASP A 125 11.74 18.29 3.74
CA ASP A 125 11.21 17.35 4.72
C ASP A 125 11.29 15.91 4.20
N ILE A 126 11.08 15.71 2.89
CA ILE A 126 11.28 14.42 2.22
C ILE A 126 12.74 14.02 2.23
N GLU A 127 13.64 14.92 1.86
CA GLU A 127 15.09 14.67 1.80
C GLU A 127 15.67 14.28 3.15
N ILE A 128 15.16 14.86 4.25
CA ILE A 128 15.56 14.47 5.61
C ILE A 128 15.25 12.99 5.86
N ILE A 129 14.02 12.55 5.60
CA ILE A 129 13.64 11.15 5.82
C ILE A 129 14.39 10.23 4.86
N GLN A 130 14.47 10.58 3.59
CA GLN A 130 15.17 9.79 2.58
C GLN A 130 16.65 9.59 2.94
N THR A 131 17.31 10.63 3.43
CA THR A 131 18.71 10.55 3.89
C THR A 131 18.87 9.53 5.02
N GLU A 132 17.99 9.54 6.02
CA GLU A 132 18.04 8.57 7.13
C GLU A 132 17.84 7.13 6.65
N LEU A 133 16.92 6.91 5.68
CA LEU A 133 16.72 5.59 5.09
C LEU A 133 17.96 5.10 4.33
N ILE A 134 18.59 5.97 3.54
CA ILE A 134 19.80 5.67 2.80
C ILE A 134 20.95 5.33 3.75
N LEU A 135 21.16 6.13 4.80
CA LEU A 135 22.22 5.89 5.80
C LEU A 135 22.04 4.54 6.50
N ALA A 136 20.80 4.17 6.85
CA ALA A 136 20.51 2.88 7.43
C ALA A 136 20.79 1.71 6.47
N ASP A 137 20.50 1.91 5.17
CA ASP A 137 20.81 0.91 4.14
C ASP A 137 22.33 0.77 3.92
N ILE A 138 23.08 1.88 3.94
CA ILE A 138 24.56 1.87 3.86
C ILE A 138 25.15 1.06 5.01
N GLU A 139 24.69 1.29 6.24
CA GLU A 139 25.17 0.54 7.41
C GLU A 139 24.96 -0.95 7.27
N GLN A 140 23.75 -1.36 6.86
CA GLN A 140 23.40 -2.76 6.68
C GLN A 140 24.17 -3.39 5.51
N LEU A 141 24.32 -2.66 4.42
CA LEU A 141 25.00 -3.11 3.21
C LEU A 141 26.51 -3.31 3.48
N ASN A 142 27.16 -2.43 4.26
CA ASN A 142 28.55 -2.63 4.66
C ASN A 142 28.76 -3.94 5.41
N LYS A 143 27.89 -4.27 6.39
CA LYS A 143 27.94 -5.54 7.11
C LYS A 143 27.78 -6.73 6.16
N LYS A 144 26.89 -6.61 5.15
CA LYS A 144 26.69 -7.66 4.14
C LYS A 144 27.91 -7.82 3.22
N ILE A 145 28.54 -6.71 2.79
CA ILE A 145 29.75 -6.72 1.96
C ILE A 145 30.90 -7.44 2.66
N GLU A 146 31.11 -7.20 3.96
CA GLU A 146 32.12 -7.94 4.73
C GLU A 146 31.90 -9.47 4.72
N LYS A 147 30.65 -9.91 4.80
CA LYS A 147 30.30 -11.32 4.71
C LYS A 147 30.52 -11.86 3.30
N LEU A 148 30.01 -11.16 2.27
CA LEU A 148 30.17 -11.54 0.87
C LEU A 148 31.64 -11.59 0.45
N THR A 149 32.48 -10.71 0.97
CA THR A 149 33.94 -10.72 0.70
C THR A 149 34.59 -12.02 1.19
N ARG A 150 34.21 -12.50 2.39
CA ARG A 150 34.70 -13.78 2.90
C ARG A 150 34.18 -14.97 2.08
N GLU A 151 32.91 -14.96 1.70
CA GLU A 151 32.28 -15.99 0.89
C GLU A 151 32.88 -16.04 -0.54
N ALA A 152 33.16 -14.87 -1.14
CA ALA A 152 33.80 -14.78 -2.46
C ALA A 152 35.24 -15.31 -2.44
N LYS A 153 36.02 -15.06 -1.36
CA LYS A 153 37.35 -15.65 -1.17
C LYS A 153 37.31 -17.18 -1.03
N ALA A 154 36.25 -17.70 -0.44
CA ALA A 154 36.00 -19.15 -0.33
C ALA A 154 35.42 -19.78 -1.61
N ASN A 155 35.26 -18.98 -2.71
CA ASN A 155 34.63 -19.37 -3.97
C ASN A 155 33.20 -19.92 -3.81
N ALA A 156 32.43 -19.42 -2.85
CA ALA A 156 31.02 -19.77 -2.71
C ALA A 156 30.23 -19.36 -3.96
N LYS A 157 29.31 -20.23 -4.39
CA LYS A 157 28.52 -20.04 -5.61
C LYS A 157 27.72 -18.72 -5.53
N GLY A 158 27.85 -17.87 -6.58
CA GLY A 158 27.12 -16.59 -6.67
C GLY A 158 27.68 -15.46 -5.81
N ALA A 159 28.65 -15.72 -4.90
CA ALA A 159 29.16 -14.72 -3.97
C ALA A 159 29.92 -13.57 -4.65
N LYS A 160 30.60 -13.83 -5.77
CA LYS A 160 31.33 -12.78 -6.52
C LYS A 160 30.37 -11.80 -7.17
N GLU A 161 29.33 -12.29 -7.81
CA GLU A 161 28.29 -11.47 -8.45
C GLU A 161 27.51 -10.66 -7.40
N ALA A 162 27.11 -11.30 -6.28
CA ALA A 162 26.44 -10.59 -5.18
C ALA A 162 27.35 -9.51 -4.56
N LEU A 163 28.67 -9.74 -4.45
CA LEU A 163 29.62 -8.75 -3.96
C LEU A 163 29.78 -7.57 -4.92
N GLU A 164 29.82 -7.83 -6.23
CA GLU A 164 29.90 -6.79 -7.26
C GLU A 164 28.67 -5.87 -7.19
N ILE A 165 27.48 -6.43 -7.22
CA ILE A 165 26.22 -5.67 -7.09
C ILE A 165 26.16 -4.88 -5.77
N ALA A 166 26.58 -5.49 -4.66
CA ALA A 166 26.59 -4.82 -3.37
C ALA A 166 27.53 -3.61 -3.35
N ASN A 167 28.72 -3.70 -3.98
CA ASN A 167 29.65 -2.57 -4.07
C ASN A 167 29.12 -1.46 -5.00
N LEU A 168 28.52 -1.79 -6.14
CA LEU A 168 27.90 -0.82 -7.05
C LEU A 168 26.74 -0.09 -6.35
N LEU A 169 25.90 -0.83 -5.65
CA LEU A 169 24.82 -0.24 -4.85
C LEU A 169 25.35 0.65 -3.73
N LEU A 170 26.40 0.24 -3.03
CA LEU A 170 27.03 1.07 -1.98
C LEU A 170 27.54 2.40 -2.54
N ALA A 171 28.18 2.39 -3.71
CA ALA A 171 28.61 3.62 -4.38
C ALA A 171 27.41 4.53 -4.72
N HIS A 172 26.33 3.95 -5.26
CA HIS A 172 25.09 4.67 -5.58
C HIS A 172 24.44 5.32 -4.33
N LEU A 173 24.35 4.59 -3.20
CA LEU A 173 23.83 5.11 -1.95
C LEU A 173 24.73 6.21 -1.34
N ASN A 174 26.06 6.06 -1.43
CA ASN A 174 27.01 7.09 -0.98
C ASN A 174 26.93 8.39 -1.78
N ASP A 175 26.45 8.33 -3.04
CA ASP A 175 26.09 9.52 -3.84
C ASP A 175 24.78 10.18 -3.39
N GLY A 176 24.15 9.71 -2.31
CA GLY A 176 22.86 10.20 -1.80
C GLY A 176 21.64 9.78 -2.62
N LYS A 177 21.77 8.78 -3.48
CA LYS A 177 20.68 8.26 -4.33
C LYS A 177 20.02 7.06 -3.67
N SER A 178 18.68 6.96 -3.74
CA SER A 178 17.92 5.84 -3.17
C SER A 178 18.16 4.53 -3.92
N ALA A 179 18.05 3.40 -3.24
CA ALA A 179 18.17 2.09 -3.89
C ALA A 179 17.05 1.85 -4.94
N SER A 180 15.91 2.51 -4.83
CA SER A 180 14.83 2.48 -5.83
C SER A 180 15.24 3.06 -7.20
N SER A 181 16.21 3.99 -7.22
CA SER A 181 16.77 4.60 -8.43
C SER A 181 18.03 3.89 -8.97
N PHE A 182 18.42 2.77 -8.37
CA PHE A 182 19.59 2.02 -8.80
C PHE A 182 19.38 1.41 -10.20
N GLU A 183 20.32 1.63 -11.12
CA GLU A 183 20.18 1.23 -12.52
C GLU A 183 19.97 -0.27 -12.70
N GLN A 184 20.60 -1.10 -11.86
CA GLN A 184 20.50 -2.56 -11.91
C GLN A 184 19.47 -3.14 -10.93
N ARG A 185 18.47 -2.35 -10.51
CA ARG A 185 17.44 -2.76 -9.53
C ARG A 185 16.61 -3.98 -9.94
N ASP A 186 16.54 -4.26 -11.25
CA ASP A 186 15.77 -5.39 -11.78
C ASP A 186 16.64 -6.64 -12.02
N SER A 187 17.95 -6.58 -11.71
CA SER A 187 18.84 -7.74 -11.83
C SER A 187 18.54 -8.80 -10.78
N GLU A 188 18.71 -10.09 -11.12
CA GLU A 188 18.51 -11.19 -10.17
C GLU A 188 19.37 -11.04 -8.90
N ALA A 189 20.60 -10.55 -9.06
CA ALA A 189 21.51 -10.34 -7.94
C ALA A 189 21.03 -9.24 -7.00
N PHE A 190 20.54 -8.11 -7.53
CA PHE A 190 19.94 -7.05 -6.70
C PHE A 190 18.65 -7.53 -6.04
N LEU A 191 17.75 -8.19 -6.77
CA LEU A 191 16.49 -8.71 -6.22
C LEU A 191 16.74 -9.70 -5.07
N ALA A 192 17.74 -10.58 -5.23
CA ALA A 192 18.14 -11.50 -4.15
C ALA A 192 18.71 -10.76 -2.94
N LEU A 193 19.57 -9.76 -3.17
CA LEU A 193 20.15 -8.91 -2.13
C LEU A 193 19.05 -8.12 -1.38
N ASN A 194 18.15 -7.47 -2.12
CA ASN A 194 17.05 -6.69 -1.54
C ASN A 194 16.05 -7.56 -0.77
N LYS A 195 15.77 -8.78 -1.26
CA LYS A 195 14.93 -9.75 -0.54
C LYS A 195 15.51 -10.14 0.81
N GLU A 196 16.85 -10.26 0.92
CA GLU A 196 17.54 -10.59 2.17
C GLU A 196 17.61 -9.36 3.09
N LEU A 197 18.01 -8.20 2.57
CA LEU A 197 18.29 -7.01 3.37
C LEU A 197 17.04 -6.17 3.65
N ARG A 198 15.99 -6.28 2.81
CA ARG A 198 14.79 -5.45 2.87
C ARG A 198 15.17 -3.96 2.93
N LEU A 199 15.92 -3.51 1.94
CA LEU A 199 16.41 -2.14 1.85
C LEU A 199 15.27 -1.13 1.98
N LEU A 200 15.47 -0.15 2.83
CA LEU A 200 14.45 0.86 3.16
C LEU A 200 14.25 1.84 2.02
N SER A 201 15.36 2.30 1.40
CA SER A 201 15.32 3.23 0.29
C SER A 201 14.98 2.57 -1.07
N ALA A 202 14.78 1.24 -1.08
CA ALA A 202 14.26 0.50 -2.24
C ALA A 202 12.73 0.40 -2.27
N LYS A 203 12.04 0.78 -1.18
CA LYS A 203 10.59 0.67 -1.08
C LYS A 203 9.89 1.69 -1.95
N GLU A 204 8.73 1.30 -2.49
CA GLU A 204 7.81 2.24 -3.14
C GLU A 204 7.30 3.28 -2.14
N VAL A 205 7.12 4.52 -2.61
CA VAL A 205 6.67 5.65 -1.80
C VAL A 205 5.47 6.31 -2.46
N VAL A 206 4.44 6.59 -1.64
CA VAL A 206 3.33 7.47 -1.99
C VAL A 206 3.41 8.70 -1.09
N TYR A 207 3.40 9.89 -1.68
CA TYR A 207 3.40 11.13 -0.92
C TYR A 207 1.96 11.57 -0.63
N GLY A 208 1.63 11.67 0.66
CA GLY A 208 0.39 12.29 1.13
C GLY A 208 0.62 13.78 1.39
N ALA A 209 0.24 14.64 0.45
CA ALA A 209 0.31 16.09 0.61
C ALA A 209 -0.80 16.56 1.54
N ASN A 210 -0.50 16.74 2.83
CA ASN A 210 -1.47 17.25 3.78
C ASN A 210 -1.60 18.76 3.62
N VAL A 211 -2.77 19.19 3.12
CA VAL A 211 -3.13 20.57 2.84
C VAL A 211 -4.19 21.07 3.84
N ASP A 212 -4.45 22.37 3.84
CA ASP A 212 -5.65 22.97 4.41
C ASP A 212 -6.88 22.77 3.51
N GLU A 213 -8.04 23.22 3.94
CA GLU A 213 -9.29 23.07 3.19
C GLU A 213 -9.24 23.75 1.81
N GLU A 214 -8.61 24.93 1.71
CA GLU A 214 -8.45 25.65 0.45
C GLU A 214 -7.53 24.89 -0.53
N GLY A 215 -6.49 24.25 -0.03
CA GLY A 215 -5.54 23.46 -0.80
C GLY A 215 -6.14 22.20 -1.43
N LEU A 216 -7.34 21.76 -1.01
CA LEU A 216 -8.04 20.63 -1.63
C LEU A 216 -8.48 20.96 -3.05
N SER A 217 -9.03 22.17 -3.29
CA SER A 217 -9.50 22.59 -4.61
C SER A 217 -8.35 22.93 -5.55
N GLU A 218 -7.36 23.72 -5.10
CA GLU A 218 -6.26 24.21 -5.93
C GLU A 218 -4.88 23.81 -5.36
N ASP A 219 -3.92 23.60 -6.25
CA ASP A 219 -2.55 23.32 -5.86
C ASP A 219 -1.85 24.61 -5.41
N ASN A 220 -1.50 24.71 -4.14
CA ASN A 220 -0.69 25.79 -3.61
C ASN A 220 0.80 25.63 -4.00
N LYS A 221 1.64 26.58 -3.60
CA LYS A 221 3.10 26.57 -3.89
C LYS A 221 3.80 25.30 -3.40
N PHE A 222 3.39 24.74 -2.26
CA PHE A 222 4.00 23.56 -1.65
C PHE A 222 3.63 22.29 -2.42
N VAL A 223 2.37 22.13 -2.78
CA VAL A 223 1.88 20.98 -3.58
C VAL A 223 2.54 21.00 -4.97
N LYS A 224 2.69 22.18 -5.60
CA LYS A 224 3.38 22.29 -6.90
C LYS A 224 4.85 21.83 -6.79
N ALA A 225 5.59 22.32 -5.77
CA ALA A 225 6.98 21.90 -5.54
C ALA A 225 7.09 20.40 -5.27
N LEU A 226 6.18 19.84 -4.46
CA LEU A 226 6.14 18.42 -4.17
C LEU A 226 5.85 17.57 -5.43
N LYS A 227 4.89 17.98 -6.26
CA LYS A 227 4.58 17.27 -7.53
C LYS A 227 5.75 17.30 -8.51
N GLU A 228 6.47 18.42 -8.59
CA GLU A 228 7.65 18.53 -9.43
C GLU A 228 8.78 17.60 -8.95
N TYR A 229 9.03 17.57 -7.65
CA TYR A 229 10.00 16.65 -7.03
C TYR A 229 9.62 15.17 -7.27
N ALA A 230 8.38 14.82 -7.02
CA ALA A 230 7.89 13.44 -7.15
C ALA A 230 7.94 12.93 -8.61
N LYS A 231 7.72 13.83 -9.58
CA LYS A 231 7.78 13.51 -11.01
C LYS A 231 9.16 13.00 -11.44
N ALA A 232 10.23 13.51 -10.84
CA ALA A 232 11.59 13.07 -11.15
C ALA A 232 11.86 11.62 -10.71
N SER A 233 11.08 11.10 -9.75
CA SER A 233 11.24 9.76 -9.15
C SER A 233 10.07 8.82 -9.48
N ASP A 234 9.13 9.23 -10.33
CA ASP A 234 7.90 8.49 -10.69
C ASP A 234 7.04 8.10 -9.48
N HIS A 235 7.04 8.96 -8.45
CA HIS A 235 6.21 8.76 -7.25
C HIS A 235 4.89 9.52 -7.37
N GLU A 236 3.83 8.95 -6.80
CA GLU A 236 2.52 9.57 -6.77
C GLU A 236 2.38 10.54 -5.60
N VAL A 237 1.68 11.67 -5.87
CA VAL A 237 1.31 12.67 -4.86
C VAL A 237 -0.20 12.74 -4.75
N ILE A 238 -0.72 12.47 -3.57
CA ILE A 238 -2.15 12.53 -3.27
C ILE A 238 -2.39 13.65 -2.26
N LYS A 239 -3.27 14.58 -2.60
CA LYS A 239 -3.72 15.61 -1.66
C LYS A 239 -4.73 15.01 -0.68
N LEU A 240 -4.59 15.39 0.59
CA LEU A 240 -5.59 15.15 1.61
C LEU A 240 -5.60 16.36 2.57
N CYS A 241 -6.72 16.61 3.19
CA CYS A 241 -6.79 17.46 4.38
C CYS A 241 -7.13 16.54 5.56
N ALA A 242 -6.13 16.22 6.39
CA ALA A 242 -6.28 15.23 7.46
C ALA A 242 -7.41 15.60 8.43
N LYS A 243 -7.69 16.90 8.63
CA LYS A 243 -8.80 17.39 9.44
C LYS A 243 -10.16 17.10 8.77
N VAL A 244 -10.29 17.38 7.48
CA VAL A 244 -11.51 17.06 6.70
C VAL A 244 -11.77 15.56 6.70
N GLU A 245 -10.74 14.73 6.54
CA GLU A 245 -10.90 13.27 6.57
C GLU A 245 -11.44 12.76 7.92
N GLU A 246 -11.12 13.42 9.04
CA GLU A 246 -11.72 13.09 10.33
C GLU A 246 -13.19 13.51 10.43
N GLU A 247 -13.58 14.59 9.77
CA GLU A 247 -14.94 15.13 9.76
C GLU A 247 -15.88 14.31 8.86
N LEU A 248 -15.37 13.69 7.80
CA LEU A 248 -16.15 12.81 6.92
C LEU A 248 -16.64 11.54 7.61
N ILE A 249 -15.98 11.12 8.69
CA ILE A 249 -16.30 9.88 9.38
C ILE A 249 -17.60 10.01 10.18
N GLY A 250 -18.56 9.19 9.81
CA GLY A 250 -19.90 9.18 10.41
C GLY A 250 -20.95 9.93 9.61
N LEU A 251 -20.56 10.56 8.49
CA LEU A 251 -21.50 11.06 7.50
C LEU A 251 -22.03 9.92 6.63
N SER A 252 -23.25 10.04 6.13
CA SER A 252 -23.73 9.19 5.04
C SER A 252 -22.98 9.48 3.74
N ASP A 253 -23.05 8.56 2.77
CA ASP A 253 -22.39 8.75 1.47
C ASP A 253 -22.85 10.04 0.76
N GLU A 254 -24.14 10.41 0.86
CA GLU A 254 -24.69 11.62 0.32
C GLU A 254 -24.13 12.85 1.01
N GLU A 255 -24.14 12.88 2.36
CA GLU A 255 -23.60 13.99 3.16
C GLU A 255 -22.10 14.19 2.92
N ALA A 256 -21.33 13.10 2.86
CA ALA A 256 -19.89 13.13 2.58
C ALA A 256 -19.63 13.68 1.17
N HIS A 257 -20.43 13.28 0.18
CA HIS A 257 -20.30 13.80 -1.19
C HIS A 257 -20.63 15.28 -1.28
N GLU A 258 -21.70 15.74 -0.64
CA GLU A 258 -22.07 17.17 -0.60
C GLU A 258 -20.99 17.99 0.10
N PHE A 259 -20.44 17.49 1.21
CA PHE A 259 -19.38 18.16 1.95
C PHE A 259 -18.11 18.30 1.10
N LEU A 260 -17.64 17.22 0.48
CA LEU A 260 -16.47 17.25 -0.41
C LEU A 260 -16.69 18.16 -1.62
N ALA A 261 -17.89 18.15 -2.22
CA ALA A 261 -18.22 19.03 -3.33
C ALA A 261 -18.17 20.50 -2.91
N SER A 262 -18.57 20.86 -1.69
CA SER A 262 -18.47 22.22 -1.15
C SER A 262 -17.01 22.69 -0.99
N LEU A 263 -16.08 21.76 -0.81
CA LEU A 263 -14.63 22.00 -0.75
C LEU A 263 -13.93 21.93 -2.12
N GLY A 264 -14.72 21.77 -3.21
CA GLY A 264 -14.19 21.73 -4.58
C GLY A 264 -13.51 20.40 -4.96
N THR A 265 -13.80 19.31 -4.25
CA THR A 265 -13.32 17.97 -4.57
C THR A 265 -14.49 16.97 -4.60
N ASN A 266 -14.34 15.88 -5.35
CA ASN A 266 -15.39 14.85 -5.48
C ASN A 266 -15.02 13.52 -4.82
N GLU A 267 -13.81 13.41 -4.26
CA GLU A 267 -13.30 12.17 -3.68
C GLU A 267 -12.40 12.48 -2.48
N SER A 268 -12.52 11.67 -1.43
CA SER A 268 -11.67 11.73 -0.25
C SER A 268 -10.21 11.44 -0.62
N GLY A 269 -9.29 12.23 -0.08
CA GLY A 269 -7.86 11.98 -0.22
C GLY A 269 -7.45 10.65 0.43
N LEU A 270 -8.11 10.28 1.53
CA LEU A 270 -7.88 9.02 2.22
C LEU A 270 -8.29 7.81 1.37
N GLU A 271 -9.45 7.87 0.70
CA GLU A 271 -9.84 6.83 -0.25
C GLU A 271 -8.85 6.67 -1.40
N LYS A 272 -8.35 7.78 -1.95
CA LYS A 272 -7.30 7.75 -2.97
C LYS A 272 -6.03 7.09 -2.46
N ILE A 273 -5.59 7.43 -1.24
CA ILE A 273 -4.42 6.81 -0.60
C ILE A 273 -4.61 5.30 -0.46
N ILE A 274 -5.78 4.85 0.00
CA ILE A 274 -6.09 3.42 0.17
C ILE A 274 -6.02 2.70 -1.18
N LYS A 275 -6.71 3.21 -2.21
CA LYS A 275 -6.74 2.62 -3.55
C LYS A 275 -5.35 2.61 -4.21
N THR A 276 -4.63 3.73 -4.14
CA THR A 276 -3.27 3.84 -4.69
C THR A 276 -2.30 2.90 -3.99
N SER A 277 -2.36 2.84 -2.66
CA SER A 277 -1.51 1.93 -1.89
C SER A 277 -1.78 0.47 -2.24
N PHE A 278 -3.06 0.09 -2.41
CA PHE A 278 -3.45 -1.25 -2.84
C PHE A 278 -2.89 -1.59 -4.23
N ALA A 279 -2.99 -0.67 -5.19
CA ALA A 279 -2.45 -0.85 -6.54
C ALA A 279 -0.91 -0.91 -6.56
N LYS A 280 -0.23 -0.02 -5.80
CA LYS A 280 1.25 0.01 -5.70
C LYS A 280 1.83 -1.24 -5.03
N LEU A 281 1.07 -1.90 -4.17
CA LEU A 281 1.40 -3.22 -3.62
C LEU A 281 1.18 -4.36 -4.63
N ASN A 282 0.83 -4.03 -5.88
CA ASN A 282 0.51 -4.99 -6.93
C ASN A 282 -0.61 -5.98 -6.52
N LEU A 283 -1.61 -5.46 -5.79
CA LEU A 283 -2.77 -6.23 -5.34
C LEU A 283 -3.94 -6.06 -6.31
N ILE A 284 -4.72 -7.12 -6.44
CA ILE A 284 -6.00 -7.15 -7.15
C ILE A 284 -7.05 -7.87 -6.30
N SER A 285 -8.31 -7.68 -6.66
CA SER A 285 -9.43 -8.37 -6.01
C SER A 285 -10.17 -9.24 -7.01
N TYR A 286 -10.43 -10.50 -6.66
CA TYR A 286 -11.49 -11.29 -7.28
C TYR A 286 -12.67 -11.39 -6.31
N PHE A 287 -13.85 -11.72 -6.84
CA PHE A 287 -15.08 -11.74 -6.07
C PHE A 287 -15.66 -13.14 -5.95
N THR A 288 -16.32 -13.40 -4.83
CA THR A 288 -17.32 -14.47 -4.71
C THR A 288 -18.67 -13.83 -4.44
N ALA A 289 -19.69 -14.23 -5.17
CA ALA A 289 -21.04 -13.68 -5.07
C ALA A 289 -22.04 -14.79 -4.73
N GLY A 290 -22.63 -14.71 -3.55
CA GLY A 290 -23.60 -15.66 -3.04
C GLY A 290 -24.60 -15.03 -2.06
N VAL A 291 -25.71 -15.69 -1.78
CA VAL A 291 -26.77 -15.22 -0.89
C VAL A 291 -26.26 -15.02 0.55
N VAL A 292 -25.25 -15.78 0.98
CA VAL A 292 -24.67 -15.65 2.32
C VAL A 292 -23.81 -14.42 2.39
N GLU A 293 -22.91 -14.25 1.41
CA GLU A 293 -22.03 -13.09 1.33
C GLU A 293 -21.62 -12.77 -0.11
N VAL A 294 -21.37 -11.50 -0.36
CA VAL A 294 -20.58 -11.01 -1.49
C VAL A 294 -19.25 -10.53 -0.91
N ARG A 295 -18.13 -11.05 -1.44
CA ARG A 295 -16.82 -10.80 -0.85
C ARG A 295 -15.76 -10.57 -1.91
N ALA A 296 -14.90 -9.55 -1.65
CA ALA A 296 -13.66 -9.35 -2.35
C ALA A 296 -12.52 -10.10 -1.66
N TRP A 297 -11.72 -10.80 -2.43
CA TRP A 297 -10.56 -11.55 -1.98
C TRP A 297 -9.29 -10.91 -2.54
N THR A 298 -8.42 -10.47 -1.66
CA THR A 298 -7.15 -9.85 -2.03
C THR A 298 -6.12 -10.89 -2.45
N ILE A 299 -5.54 -10.72 -3.62
CA ILE A 299 -4.43 -11.52 -4.12
C ILE A 299 -3.37 -10.63 -4.78
N THR A 300 -2.16 -11.15 -4.94
CA THR A 300 -1.14 -10.49 -5.76
C THR A 300 -1.46 -10.69 -7.25
N ASN A 301 -1.38 -9.64 -8.02
CA ASN A 301 -1.55 -9.70 -9.48
C ASN A 301 -0.59 -10.74 -10.10
N GLY A 302 -1.09 -11.52 -11.05
CA GLY A 302 -0.34 -12.62 -11.66
C GLY A 302 -0.46 -13.97 -10.94
N TRP A 303 -1.21 -14.06 -9.85
CA TRP A 303 -1.45 -15.35 -9.22
C TRP A 303 -2.36 -16.25 -10.08
N LYS A 304 -2.01 -17.54 -10.12
CA LYS A 304 -2.83 -18.56 -10.76
C LYS A 304 -3.98 -18.99 -9.85
N ALA A 305 -5.05 -19.51 -10.46
CA ALA A 305 -6.29 -19.90 -9.80
C ALA A 305 -6.12 -20.80 -8.56
N PRO A 306 -5.27 -21.84 -8.53
CA PRO A 306 -5.07 -22.63 -7.32
C PRO A 306 -4.53 -21.80 -6.15
N LYS A 307 -3.53 -20.95 -6.41
CA LYS A 307 -2.96 -20.08 -5.38
C LYS A 307 -3.96 -19.00 -4.96
N ALA A 308 -4.74 -18.45 -5.88
CA ALA A 308 -5.82 -17.52 -5.55
C ALA A 308 -6.88 -18.16 -4.66
N ALA A 309 -7.22 -19.43 -4.89
CA ALA A 309 -8.16 -20.18 -4.06
C ALA A 309 -7.68 -20.38 -2.61
N SER A 310 -6.35 -20.40 -2.38
CA SER A 310 -5.79 -20.61 -1.04
C SER A 310 -6.12 -19.49 -0.04
N VAL A 311 -6.48 -18.28 -0.51
CA VAL A 311 -6.89 -17.19 0.39
C VAL A 311 -8.26 -17.42 1.02
N ILE A 312 -9.08 -18.30 0.41
CA ILE A 312 -10.34 -18.77 1.00
C ILE A 312 -10.04 -19.83 2.05
N HIS A 313 -9.31 -20.87 1.66
CA HIS A 313 -8.84 -21.93 2.53
C HIS A 313 -7.68 -22.71 1.88
N ASN A 314 -6.69 -23.15 2.66
CA ASN A 314 -5.52 -23.87 2.15
C ASN A 314 -5.89 -25.17 1.40
N ASP A 315 -6.98 -25.83 1.79
CA ASP A 315 -7.46 -27.03 1.12
C ASP A 315 -7.95 -26.78 -0.31
N PHE A 316 -8.39 -25.55 -0.62
CA PHE A 316 -8.81 -25.18 -1.97
C PHE A 316 -7.63 -25.20 -2.96
N GLU A 317 -6.42 -24.84 -2.50
CA GLU A 317 -5.23 -24.94 -3.33
C GLU A 317 -4.85 -26.41 -3.58
N ARG A 318 -4.81 -27.22 -2.52
CA ARG A 318 -4.39 -28.64 -2.61
C ARG A 318 -5.38 -29.45 -3.44
N GLY A 319 -6.67 -29.28 -3.20
CA GLY A 319 -7.74 -30.02 -3.86
C GLY A 319 -8.27 -29.37 -5.12
N PHE A 320 -7.62 -28.32 -5.65
CA PHE A 320 -8.11 -27.57 -6.81
C PHE A 320 -8.37 -28.45 -8.03
N ILE A 321 -9.60 -28.38 -8.55
CA ILE A 321 -10.03 -29.07 -9.77
C ILE A 321 -10.11 -28.08 -10.92
N ARG A 322 -10.94 -27.04 -10.77
CA ARG A 322 -11.20 -25.97 -11.75
C ARG A 322 -11.83 -24.75 -11.08
N ALA A 323 -11.82 -23.63 -11.76
CA ALA A 323 -12.59 -22.44 -11.40
C ALA A 323 -13.68 -22.19 -12.46
N GLU A 324 -14.87 -21.83 -12.03
CA GLU A 324 -15.93 -21.23 -12.84
C GLU A 324 -15.75 -19.73 -12.73
N VAL A 325 -15.51 -19.05 -13.85
CA VAL A 325 -15.10 -17.64 -13.88
C VAL A 325 -16.03 -16.85 -14.79
N ILE A 326 -16.54 -15.74 -14.28
CA ILE A 326 -17.31 -14.75 -15.05
C ILE A 326 -16.62 -13.41 -14.81
N SER A 327 -16.36 -12.61 -15.87
CA SER A 327 -15.88 -11.26 -15.66
C SER A 327 -16.93 -10.42 -14.94
N TYR A 328 -16.51 -9.42 -14.15
CA TYR A 328 -17.43 -8.49 -13.50
C TYR A 328 -18.42 -7.88 -14.49
N ASP A 329 -17.93 -7.40 -15.64
CA ASP A 329 -18.77 -6.76 -16.66
C ASP A 329 -19.83 -7.71 -17.23
N ASP A 330 -19.46 -8.96 -17.54
CA ASP A 330 -20.41 -9.96 -18.01
C ASP A 330 -21.42 -10.34 -16.92
N TYR A 331 -20.98 -10.40 -15.64
CA TYR A 331 -21.86 -10.71 -14.52
C TYR A 331 -22.96 -9.65 -14.36
N ILE A 332 -22.58 -8.36 -14.42
CA ILE A 332 -23.52 -7.24 -14.33
C ILE A 332 -24.42 -7.18 -15.56
N ALA A 333 -23.84 -7.28 -16.78
CA ALA A 333 -24.59 -7.17 -18.04
C ALA A 333 -25.67 -8.22 -18.19
N HIS A 334 -25.49 -9.43 -17.63
CA HIS A 334 -26.42 -10.55 -17.72
C HIS A 334 -27.24 -10.79 -16.45
N GLY A 335 -27.19 -9.89 -15.49
CA GLY A 335 -27.99 -9.94 -14.26
C GLY A 335 -27.64 -11.09 -13.32
N GLY A 336 -26.37 -11.51 -13.30
CA GLY A 336 -25.84 -12.49 -12.37
C GLY A 336 -25.35 -13.79 -13.01
N GLU A 337 -25.04 -14.76 -12.17
CA GLU A 337 -24.40 -16.03 -12.58
C GLU A 337 -25.25 -16.82 -13.61
N ASN A 338 -26.56 -16.97 -13.39
CA ASN A 338 -27.42 -17.73 -14.27
C ASN A 338 -27.54 -17.11 -15.67
N GLY A 339 -27.77 -15.79 -15.74
CA GLY A 339 -27.83 -15.09 -17.02
C GLY A 339 -26.52 -15.11 -17.79
N ALA A 340 -25.40 -14.93 -17.10
CA ALA A 340 -24.07 -15.05 -17.71
C ALA A 340 -23.80 -16.48 -18.23
N LYS A 341 -24.23 -17.50 -17.49
CA LYS A 341 -24.12 -18.90 -17.93
C LYS A 341 -24.94 -19.20 -19.15
N GLU A 342 -26.21 -18.76 -19.20
CA GLU A 342 -27.10 -18.90 -20.36
C GLU A 342 -26.57 -18.18 -21.60
N ALA A 343 -25.91 -17.01 -21.38
CA ALA A 343 -25.24 -16.24 -22.43
C ALA A 343 -23.88 -16.84 -22.87
N GLY A 344 -23.42 -17.95 -22.26
CA GLY A 344 -22.14 -18.59 -22.58
C GLY A 344 -20.92 -17.80 -22.09
N LYS A 345 -21.08 -16.90 -21.09
CA LYS A 345 -20.05 -16.05 -20.55
C LYS A 345 -19.29 -16.66 -19.35
N MET A 346 -19.83 -17.75 -18.78
CA MET A 346 -19.13 -18.51 -17.75
C MET A 346 -18.02 -19.37 -18.38
N ARG A 347 -16.79 -19.12 -18.00
CA ARG A 347 -15.61 -19.87 -18.42
C ARG A 347 -15.25 -20.95 -17.40
N LEU A 348 -14.74 -22.08 -17.87
CA LEU A 348 -14.18 -23.13 -17.03
C LEU A 348 -12.67 -23.07 -17.15
N GLU A 349 -12.00 -22.66 -16.09
CA GLU A 349 -10.58 -22.40 -16.07
C GLU A 349 -9.81 -23.42 -15.25
N GLY A 350 -8.64 -23.82 -15.76
CA GLY A 350 -7.76 -24.80 -15.13
C GLY A 350 -6.70 -24.17 -14.21
N LYS A 351 -5.73 -25.01 -13.82
CA LYS A 351 -4.67 -24.64 -12.87
C LYS A 351 -3.75 -23.50 -13.34
N ASP A 352 -3.65 -23.30 -14.66
CA ASP A 352 -2.75 -22.30 -15.24
C ASP A 352 -3.41 -20.94 -15.47
N TYR A 353 -4.71 -20.82 -15.18
CA TYR A 353 -5.43 -19.57 -15.32
C TYR A 353 -4.85 -18.50 -14.36
N VAL A 354 -4.45 -17.39 -14.92
CA VAL A 354 -4.02 -16.19 -14.17
C VAL A 354 -5.24 -15.35 -13.86
N VAL A 355 -5.58 -15.22 -12.59
CA VAL A 355 -6.77 -14.49 -12.12
C VAL A 355 -6.66 -13.01 -12.49
N GLN A 356 -7.76 -12.47 -13.02
CA GLN A 356 -7.85 -11.06 -13.38
C GLN A 356 -8.59 -10.27 -12.30
N ASP A 357 -8.25 -8.96 -12.19
CA ASP A 357 -8.99 -8.08 -11.30
C ASP A 357 -10.45 -7.97 -11.71
N GLY A 358 -11.35 -8.20 -10.77
CA GLY A 358 -12.79 -8.19 -11.00
C GLY A 358 -13.39 -9.53 -11.45
N ASP A 359 -12.63 -10.61 -11.58
CA ASP A 359 -13.22 -11.93 -11.82
C ASP A 359 -14.20 -12.31 -10.71
N VAL A 360 -15.40 -12.76 -11.06
CA VAL A 360 -16.35 -13.41 -10.15
C VAL A 360 -16.14 -14.91 -10.27
N MET A 361 -15.71 -15.55 -9.17
CA MET A 361 -15.15 -16.90 -9.22
C MET A 361 -15.88 -17.87 -8.29
N HIS A 362 -16.03 -19.11 -8.76
CA HIS A 362 -16.45 -20.24 -7.96
C HIS A 362 -15.44 -21.38 -8.12
N PHE A 363 -14.77 -21.77 -7.03
CA PHE A 363 -13.78 -22.86 -7.08
C PHE A 363 -14.40 -24.21 -6.83
N ARG A 364 -14.05 -25.19 -7.68
CA ARG A 364 -14.37 -26.60 -7.50
C ARG A 364 -13.10 -27.30 -7.00
N PHE A 365 -13.20 -27.96 -5.86
CA PHE A 365 -12.11 -28.66 -5.22
C PHE A 365 -12.58 -29.98 -4.61
N ASN A 366 -11.65 -30.89 -4.38
CA ASN A 366 -11.88 -32.15 -3.69
C ASN A 366 -10.69 -32.43 -2.75
N VAL A 367 -10.95 -32.65 -1.47
CA VAL A 367 -9.97 -32.94 -0.42
C VAL A 367 -10.30 -34.27 0.24
#